data_ea3c4a9c4e3e742036972748eed5f036
#
_entry.id   ea3c4a9c4e3e742036972748eed5f036
#
_cell.length_a   1.000
_cell.length_b   1.000
_cell.length_c   1.000
_cell.angle_alpha   90.00
_cell.angle_beta   90.00
_cell.angle_gamma   90.00
#
_symmetry.space_group_name_H-M   'P 1'
#
loop_
_entity.id
_entity.type
_entity.pdbx_description
1 polymer ?
#
loop_
_entity_poly.entity_id
_entity_poly.type
_entity_poly.pdbx_seq_one_letter_code
_entity_poly.pdbx_strand_id
1 'polypeptide(L)'
;NVDALLLARVHLQEPMEESSLRDSISTLSPITDDISKAVRGQYEESPFPKWHRLPVHIKALNSNPSLEEVPTLIAGCGTGRQALALAMAWPNRDITAIDLSLSSLAYGLRKSCEYGVSNIKFLHGDLLDLEASGLRFSKISSVGVIHHMKHPAAGLRALRSVMAGRHGLRIEIYTE
;
A
#
# COMPACT_ATOMS: atom_id res chain seq x y z
N ASN A 1 12.04 3.59 -33.12
CA ASN A 1 13.07 3.03 -32.23
C ASN A 1 12.39 2.61 -30.91
N VAL A 2 12.51 1.33 -30.56
CA VAL A 2 11.84 0.72 -29.37
C VAL A 2 12.29 1.42 -28.09
N ASP A 3 13.55 1.81 -27.99
CA ASP A 3 14.08 2.50 -26.80
C ASP A 3 13.47 3.89 -26.59
N ALA A 4 13.24 4.64 -27.67
CA ALA A 4 12.60 5.96 -27.59
C ALA A 4 11.13 5.85 -27.13
N LEU A 5 10.41 4.81 -27.55
CA LEU A 5 9.04 4.56 -27.12
C LEU A 5 9.00 4.15 -25.64
N LEU A 6 9.94 3.33 -25.21
CA LEU A 6 10.06 2.93 -23.79
C LEU A 6 10.38 4.12 -22.90
N LEU A 7 11.32 4.98 -23.32
CA LEU A 7 11.67 6.21 -22.60
C LEU A 7 10.45 7.17 -22.51
N ALA A 8 9.75 7.38 -23.62
CA ALA A 8 8.55 8.20 -23.63
C ALA A 8 7.45 7.65 -22.71
N ARG A 9 7.26 6.34 -22.69
CA ARG A 9 6.32 5.69 -21.78
C ARG A 9 6.69 5.95 -20.32
N VAL A 10 7.91 5.62 -19.93
CA VAL A 10 8.36 5.68 -18.53
C VAL A 10 8.47 7.10 -18.00
N HIS A 11 8.91 8.05 -18.85
CA HIS A 11 9.20 9.42 -18.41
C HIS A 11 8.07 10.42 -18.68
N LEU A 12 7.11 10.10 -19.54
CA LEU A 12 6.01 10.99 -19.87
C LEU A 12 4.64 10.36 -19.58
N GLN A 13 4.33 9.20 -20.19
CA GLN A 13 2.99 8.63 -20.07
C GLN A 13 2.67 8.15 -18.67
N GLU A 14 3.55 7.33 -18.05
CA GLU A 14 3.31 6.78 -16.72
C GLU A 14 3.14 7.86 -15.65
N PRO A 15 3.97 8.94 -15.57
CA PRO A 15 3.74 10.04 -14.66
C PRO A 15 2.44 10.83 -14.92
N MET A 16 2.03 10.99 -16.18
CA MET A 16 0.76 11.64 -16.51
C MET A 16 -0.45 10.79 -16.07
N GLU A 17 -0.40 9.47 -16.31
CA GLU A 17 -1.41 8.53 -15.83
C GLU A 17 -1.49 8.53 -14.30
N GLU A 18 -0.36 8.47 -13.61
CA GLU A 18 -0.30 8.53 -12.15
C GLU A 18 -0.89 9.84 -11.61
N SER A 19 -0.58 10.97 -12.26
CA SER A 19 -1.16 12.26 -11.87
C SER A 19 -2.69 12.27 -11.99
N SER A 20 -3.24 11.72 -13.07
CA SER A 20 -4.69 11.65 -13.28
C SER A 20 -5.40 10.70 -12.31
N LEU A 21 -4.71 9.68 -11.82
CA LEU A 21 -5.27 8.70 -10.88
C LEU A 21 -5.36 9.20 -9.44
N ARG A 22 -4.62 10.26 -9.07
CA ARG A 22 -4.59 10.78 -7.69
C ARG A 22 -5.97 11.15 -7.16
N ASP A 23 -6.79 11.80 -7.97
CA ASP A 23 -8.12 12.25 -7.58
C ASP A 23 -9.11 11.10 -7.34
N SER A 24 -8.82 9.91 -7.86
CA SER A 24 -9.61 8.70 -7.64
C SER A 24 -9.28 7.96 -6.33
N ILE A 25 -8.18 8.32 -5.67
CA ILE A 25 -7.74 7.68 -4.44
C ILE A 25 -8.47 8.30 -3.25
N SER A 26 -9.21 7.48 -2.51
CA SER A 26 -9.92 7.94 -1.31
C SER A 26 -8.94 8.37 -0.22
N THR A 27 -9.29 9.44 0.49
CA THR A 27 -8.51 9.93 1.64
C THR A 27 -9.21 9.55 2.95
N LEU A 28 -8.47 9.00 3.90
CA LEU A 28 -8.96 8.63 5.23
C LEU A 28 -9.22 9.89 6.08
N SER A 29 -8.18 10.74 6.17
CA SER A 29 -8.17 11.97 6.93
C SER A 29 -7.06 12.90 6.43
N PRO A 30 -7.12 14.22 6.69
CA PRO A 30 -6.00 15.11 6.45
C PRO A 30 -4.80 14.72 7.34
N ILE A 31 -3.60 14.65 6.75
CA ILE A 31 -2.37 14.33 7.49
C ILE A 31 -1.95 15.56 8.30
N THR A 32 -2.02 15.46 9.63
CA THR A 32 -1.76 16.58 10.55
C THR A 32 -0.45 16.46 11.31
N ASP A 33 0.03 15.25 11.59
CA ASP A 33 1.30 15.00 12.30
C ASP A 33 2.51 15.51 11.50
N ASP A 34 3.42 16.25 12.15
CA ASP A 34 4.53 16.93 11.46
C ASP A 34 5.60 15.94 10.97
N ILE A 35 5.82 14.84 11.67
CA ILE A 35 6.74 13.78 11.22
C ILE A 35 6.13 13.06 10.03
N SER A 36 4.84 12.73 10.09
CA SER A 36 4.12 12.14 8.96
C SER A 36 4.14 13.03 7.72
N LYS A 37 4.04 14.37 7.88
CA LYS A 37 4.20 15.32 6.78
C LYS A 37 5.61 15.31 6.20
N ALA A 38 6.66 15.24 7.04
CA ALA A 38 8.04 15.19 6.58
C ALA A 38 8.33 13.89 5.82
N VAL A 39 7.92 12.75 6.37
CA VAL A 39 8.02 11.43 5.71
C VAL A 39 7.25 11.42 4.40
N ARG A 40 6.01 11.94 4.40
CA ARG A 40 5.21 12.09 3.18
C ARG A 40 5.96 12.88 2.11
N GLY A 41 6.55 14.04 2.47
CA GLY A 41 7.29 14.89 1.54
C GLY A 41 8.37 14.12 0.78
N GLN A 42 9.17 13.32 1.49
CA GLN A 42 10.22 12.50 0.90
C GLN A 42 9.67 11.49 -0.13
N TYR A 43 8.59 10.76 0.22
CA TYR A 43 8.01 9.75 -0.67
C TYR A 43 7.08 10.33 -1.74
N GLU A 44 6.59 11.56 -1.55
CA GLU A 44 5.81 12.26 -2.56
C GLU A 44 6.68 12.69 -3.74
N GLU A 45 7.91 13.14 -3.48
CA GLU A 45 8.87 13.49 -4.52
C GLU A 45 9.47 12.25 -5.18
N SER A 46 9.69 11.18 -4.41
CA SER A 46 10.35 9.96 -4.88
C SER A 46 9.63 8.71 -4.38
N PRO A 47 8.56 8.28 -5.04
CA PRO A 47 7.86 7.05 -4.69
C PRO A 47 8.81 5.85 -4.61
N PHE A 48 8.76 5.11 -3.48
CA PHE A 48 9.69 4.00 -3.23
C PHE A 48 8.95 2.77 -2.67
N PRO A 49 9.44 1.54 -2.99
CA PRO A 49 10.38 1.24 -4.09
C PRO A 49 9.67 1.28 -5.45
N LYS A 50 10.27 1.91 -6.48
CA LYS A 50 9.79 1.73 -7.86
C LYS A 50 10.16 0.33 -8.34
N TRP A 51 9.21 -0.35 -8.94
CA TRP A 51 9.39 -1.70 -9.46
C TRP A 51 8.69 -1.84 -10.82
N HIS A 52 9.31 -2.55 -11.75
CA HIS A 52 8.79 -2.68 -13.11
C HIS A 52 7.91 -3.93 -13.26
N ARG A 53 8.28 -5.04 -12.62
CA ARG A 53 7.56 -6.31 -12.72
C ARG A 53 7.43 -6.98 -11.35
N LEU A 54 6.32 -7.69 -11.17
CA LEU A 54 6.16 -8.60 -10.06
C LEU A 54 6.84 -9.95 -10.39
N PRO A 55 7.43 -10.66 -9.40
CA PRO A 55 7.96 -11.99 -9.61
C PRO A 55 6.87 -12.95 -10.10
N VAL A 56 7.17 -13.76 -11.12
CA VAL A 56 6.20 -14.66 -11.77
C VAL A 56 5.67 -15.77 -10.84
N HIS A 57 6.34 -16.06 -9.72
CA HIS A 57 6.02 -17.17 -8.82
C HIS A 57 4.85 -16.91 -7.84
N ILE A 58 4.15 -15.77 -7.96
CA ILE A 58 3.06 -15.39 -7.03
C ILE A 58 1.85 -16.34 -7.13
N LYS A 59 1.63 -17.00 -8.27
CA LYS A 59 0.52 -17.93 -8.47
C LYS A 59 0.57 -19.22 -7.63
N ALA A 60 1.67 -19.48 -6.93
CA ALA A 60 1.90 -20.75 -6.22
C ALA A 60 1.68 -20.68 -4.70
N LEU A 61 1.31 -19.53 -4.13
CA LEU A 61 1.24 -19.35 -2.68
C LEU A 61 -0.07 -19.79 -2.05
N ASN A 62 -0.86 -20.62 -2.79
CA ASN A 62 -1.85 -21.43 -2.27
C ASN A 62 -3.17 -21.39 -1.78
N SER A 63 -3.65 -22.27 -1.76
CA SER A 63 -4.62 -23.31 -1.50
C SER A 63 -5.13 -23.49 -0.05
N ASN A 64 -5.24 -22.47 0.76
CA ASN A 64 -6.07 -22.54 1.95
C ASN A 64 -7.34 -21.71 1.73
N PRO A 65 -8.48 -22.33 1.37
CA PRO A 65 -9.74 -21.61 1.10
C PRO A 65 -10.21 -20.74 2.26
N SER A 66 -9.88 -21.13 3.51
CA SER A 66 -10.24 -20.36 4.70
C SER A 66 -9.49 -19.03 4.84
N LEU A 67 -8.50 -18.77 4.01
CA LEU A 67 -7.75 -17.53 3.98
C LEU A 67 -8.14 -16.61 2.80
N GLU A 68 -9.00 -17.04 1.89
CA GLU A 68 -9.36 -16.25 0.70
C GLU A 68 -10.19 -15.01 1.03
N GLU A 69 -11.11 -15.09 1.98
CA GLU A 69 -12.06 -14.00 2.34
C GLU A 69 -11.63 -13.18 3.55
N VAL A 70 -10.35 -13.16 3.88
CA VAL A 70 -9.84 -12.45 5.07
C VAL A 70 -9.56 -10.98 4.75
N PRO A 71 -10.37 -10.01 5.25
CA PRO A 71 -10.09 -8.59 5.06
C PRO A 71 -8.69 -8.26 5.56
N THR A 72 -7.87 -7.73 4.65
CA THR A 72 -6.44 -7.56 4.90
C THR A 72 -6.02 -6.10 4.72
N LEU A 73 -5.28 -5.57 5.69
CA LEU A 73 -4.64 -4.27 5.63
C LEU A 73 -3.15 -4.42 5.30
N ILE A 74 -2.69 -3.68 4.31
CA ILE A 74 -1.27 -3.41 4.07
C ILE A 74 -1.00 -1.98 4.49
N ALA A 75 -0.37 -1.83 5.65
CA ALA A 75 -0.15 -0.55 6.31
C ALA A 75 1.24 0.00 5.97
N GLY A 76 1.29 1.16 5.31
CA GLY A 76 2.47 1.72 4.70
C GLY A 76 2.86 0.92 3.45
N CYS A 77 1.94 0.86 2.49
CA CYS A 77 2.09 -0.02 1.32
C CYS A 77 3.11 0.51 0.29
N GLY A 78 3.57 1.75 0.41
CA GLY A 78 4.41 2.41 -0.57
C GLY A 78 3.78 2.33 -1.97
N THR A 79 4.57 1.94 -2.94
CA THR A 79 4.12 1.75 -4.34
C THR A 79 3.29 0.47 -4.58
N GLY A 80 2.79 -0.16 -3.52
CA GLY A 80 1.79 -1.22 -3.60
C GLY A 80 2.32 -2.60 -4.00
N ARG A 81 3.64 -2.82 -4.10
CA ARG A 81 4.20 -4.10 -4.56
C ARG A 81 3.69 -5.31 -3.77
N GLN A 82 3.69 -5.20 -2.45
CA GLN A 82 3.21 -6.28 -1.57
C GLN A 82 1.70 -6.47 -1.71
N ALA A 83 0.94 -5.37 -1.79
CA ALA A 83 -0.51 -5.41 -1.94
C ALA A 83 -0.92 -6.10 -3.26
N LEU A 84 -0.28 -5.74 -4.38
CA LEU A 84 -0.54 -6.38 -5.67
C LEU A 84 -0.17 -7.87 -5.66
N ALA A 85 1.00 -8.22 -5.11
CA ALA A 85 1.42 -9.61 -4.99
C ALA A 85 0.40 -10.44 -4.22
N LEU A 86 -0.12 -9.88 -3.11
CA LEU A 86 -1.12 -10.53 -2.27
C LEU A 86 -2.46 -10.66 -3.00
N ALA A 87 -2.91 -9.61 -3.70
CA ALA A 87 -4.17 -9.59 -4.43
C ALA A 87 -4.20 -10.61 -5.58
N MET A 88 -3.09 -10.74 -6.29
CA MET A 88 -2.94 -11.74 -7.34
C MET A 88 -2.93 -13.17 -6.79
N ALA A 89 -2.34 -13.37 -5.60
CA ALA A 89 -2.31 -14.69 -4.95
C ALA A 89 -3.69 -15.11 -4.42
N TRP A 90 -4.52 -14.15 -3.99
CA TRP A 90 -5.86 -14.38 -3.44
C TRP A 90 -6.89 -13.43 -4.08
N PRO A 91 -7.45 -13.78 -5.24
CA PRO A 91 -8.35 -12.90 -6.01
C PRO A 91 -9.65 -12.52 -5.27
N ASN A 92 -10.12 -13.36 -4.34
CA ASN A 92 -11.35 -13.12 -3.58
C ASN A 92 -11.11 -12.38 -2.26
N ARG A 93 -9.87 -11.97 -1.98
CA ARG A 93 -9.53 -11.28 -0.74
C ARG A 93 -9.65 -9.78 -0.90
N ASP A 94 -10.41 -9.14 -0.01
CA ASP A 94 -10.45 -7.68 0.09
C ASP A 94 -9.16 -7.15 0.72
N ILE A 95 -8.42 -6.35 -0.03
CA ILE A 95 -7.18 -5.74 0.42
C ILE A 95 -7.36 -4.22 0.48
N THR A 96 -7.05 -3.65 1.65
CA THR A 96 -6.88 -2.20 1.79
C THR A 96 -5.40 -1.91 1.91
N ALA A 97 -4.90 -1.03 1.07
CA ALA A 97 -3.51 -0.59 1.03
C ALA A 97 -3.43 0.89 1.38
N ILE A 98 -2.93 1.23 2.58
CA ILE A 98 -2.83 2.62 3.05
C ILE A 98 -1.40 3.11 3.02
N ASP A 99 -1.22 4.38 2.61
CA ASP A 99 0.08 5.07 2.64
C ASP A 99 -0.09 6.59 2.80
N LEU A 100 0.97 7.26 3.29
CA LEU A 100 1.06 8.71 3.42
C LEU A 100 1.28 9.41 2.07
N SER A 101 1.93 8.73 1.11
CA SER A 101 2.30 9.29 -0.19
C SER A 101 1.25 9.00 -1.24
N LEU A 102 0.57 10.05 -1.70
CA LEU A 102 -0.39 9.97 -2.79
C LEU A 102 0.28 9.57 -4.10
N SER A 103 1.53 10.01 -4.33
CA SER A 103 2.33 9.61 -5.48
C SER A 103 2.63 8.11 -5.48
N SER A 104 2.99 7.55 -4.31
CA SER A 104 3.22 6.11 -4.17
C SER A 104 1.94 5.30 -4.42
N LEU A 105 0.81 5.76 -3.89
CA LEU A 105 -0.49 5.12 -4.10
C LEU A 105 -0.94 5.19 -5.57
N ALA A 106 -0.73 6.33 -6.24
CA ALA A 106 -1.05 6.48 -7.67
C ALA A 106 -0.22 5.53 -8.54
N TYR A 107 1.06 5.37 -8.23
CA TYR A 107 1.91 4.36 -8.85
C TYR A 107 1.32 2.95 -8.66
N GLY A 108 0.96 2.60 -7.42
CA GLY A 108 0.36 1.29 -7.10
C GLY A 108 -0.96 1.06 -7.84
N LEU A 109 -1.82 2.08 -7.91
CA LEU A 109 -3.10 2.02 -8.60
C LEU A 109 -2.90 1.84 -10.12
N ARG A 110 -1.98 2.59 -10.76
CA ARG A 110 -1.63 2.38 -12.16
C ARG A 110 -1.15 0.94 -12.40
N LYS A 111 -0.28 0.44 -11.52
CA LYS A 111 0.19 -0.95 -11.59
C LYS A 111 -0.95 -1.96 -11.40
N SER A 112 -1.90 -1.72 -10.51
CA SER A 112 -3.05 -2.64 -10.37
C SER A 112 -3.90 -2.69 -11.64
N CYS A 113 -4.11 -1.56 -12.32
CA CYS A 113 -4.75 -1.53 -13.63
C CYS A 113 -3.93 -2.30 -14.69
N GLU A 114 -2.61 -2.11 -14.73
CA GLU A 114 -1.71 -2.81 -15.67
C GLU A 114 -1.76 -4.33 -15.50
N TYR A 115 -1.91 -4.83 -14.26
CA TYR A 115 -2.00 -6.26 -13.94
C TYR A 115 -3.43 -6.82 -13.92
N GLY A 116 -4.46 -5.98 -14.15
CA GLY A 116 -5.87 -6.40 -14.10
C GLY A 116 -6.34 -6.79 -12.69
N VAL A 117 -5.76 -6.18 -11.66
CA VAL A 117 -6.08 -6.44 -10.25
C VAL A 117 -7.13 -5.45 -9.77
N SER A 118 -8.28 -5.93 -9.28
CA SER A 118 -9.42 -5.11 -8.86
C SER A 118 -9.80 -5.24 -7.38
N ASN A 119 -9.18 -6.17 -6.65
CA ASN A 119 -9.47 -6.46 -5.24
C ASN A 119 -8.57 -5.70 -4.25
N ILE A 120 -8.04 -4.54 -4.67
CA ILE A 120 -7.28 -3.63 -3.81
C ILE A 120 -7.99 -2.28 -3.74
N LYS A 121 -8.22 -1.80 -2.53
CA LYS A 121 -8.59 -0.42 -2.26
C LYS A 121 -7.37 0.35 -1.79
N PHE A 122 -6.89 1.30 -2.58
CA PHE A 122 -5.86 2.24 -2.16
C PHE A 122 -6.46 3.37 -1.32
N LEU A 123 -5.81 3.69 -0.20
CA LEU A 123 -6.30 4.66 0.77
C LEU A 123 -5.17 5.60 1.18
N HIS A 124 -5.35 6.89 0.95
CA HIS A 124 -4.40 7.91 1.37
C HIS A 124 -4.68 8.32 2.82
N GLY A 125 -3.70 8.27 3.70
CA GLY A 125 -3.89 8.68 5.08
C GLY A 125 -2.77 8.23 6.02
N ASP A 126 -2.83 8.75 7.25
CA ASP A 126 -1.91 8.38 8.32
C ASP A 126 -2.41 7.13 9.05
N LEU A 127 -1.48 6.24 9.39
CA LEU A 127 -1.78 5.07 10.23
C LEU A 127 -2.29 5.47 11.61
N LEU A 128 -1.87 6.64 12.12
CA LEU A 128 -2.31 7.17 13.41
C LEU A 128 -3.81 7.44 13.47
N ASP A 129 -4.44 7.69 12.32
CA ASP A 129 -5.87 7.98 12.21
C ASP A 129 -6.74 6.72 12.03
N LEU A 130 -6.13 5.54 11.95
CA LEU A 130 -6.86 4.28 11.77
C LEU A 130 -7.87 4.02 12.90
N GLU A 131 -7.56 4.38 14.14
CA GLU A 131 -8.45 4.15 15.29
C GLU A 131 -9.81 4.81 15.09
N ALA A 132 -9.82 6.04 14.58
CA ALA A 132 -11.04 6.82 14.34
C ALA A 132 -11.79 6.39 13.06
N SER A 133 -11.18 5.56 12.21
CA SER A 133 -11.73 5.19 10.90
C SER A 133 -12.93 4.25 10.94
N GLY A 134 -13.10 3.50 12.02
CA GLY A 134 -14.08 2.43 12.12
C GLY A 134 -13.75 1.17 11.29
N LEU A 135 -12.66 1.18 10.53
CA LEU A 135 -12.22 0.04 9.73
C LEU A 135 -11.85 -1.16 10.61
N ARG A 136 -12.02 -2.38 10.07
CA ARG A 136 -11.67 -3.62 10.77
C ARG A 136 -11.04 -4.61 9.80
N PHE A 137 -9.94 -5.22 10.23
CA PHE A 137 -9.17 -6.16 9.43
C PHE A 137 -8.82 -7.40 10.23
N SER A 138 -8.96 -8.55 9.62
CA SER A 138 -8.57 -9.82 10.24
C SER A 138 -7.07 -10.09 10.10
N LYS A 139 -6.43 -9.54 9.07
CA LYS A 139 -4.99 -9.63 8.85
C LYS A 139 -4.40 -8.25 8.57
N ILE A 140 -3.26 -7.96 9.21
CA ILE A 140 -2.55 -6.70 9.01
C ILE A 140 -1.08 -6.99 8.73
N SER A 141 -0.51 -6.31 7.73
CA SER A 141 0.92 -6.34 7.44
C SER A 141 1.46 -4.91 7.38
N SER A 142 2.53 -4.64 8.13
CA SER A 142 3.26 -3.37 8.12
C SER A 142 4.76 -3.67 8.05
N VAL A 143 5.37 -3.35 6.92
CA VAL A 143 6.77 -3.68 6.61
C VAL A 143 7.52 -2.39 6.31
N GLY A 144 8.59 -2.12 7.07
CA GLY A 144 9.44 -0.96 6.86
C GLY A 144 8.80 0.39 7.21
N VAL A 145 7.84 0.44 8.14
CA VAL A 145 7.04 1.64 8.44
C VAL A 145 7.23 2.13 9.86
N ILE A 146 6.99 1.27 10.83
CA ILE A 146 6.85 1.65 12.25
C ILE A 146 8.12 2.32 12.80
N HIS A 147 9.30 1.95 12.31
CA HIS A 147 10.57 2.52 12.76
C HIS A 147 10.81 3.97 12.25
N HIS A 148 10.07 4.44 11.27
CA HIS A 148 10.11 5.85 10.82
C HIS A 148 9.22 6.77 11.66
N MET A 149 8.36 6.23 12.52
CA MET A 149 7.44 7.02 13.32
C MET A 149 8.15 7.64 14.53
N LYS A 150 7.78 8.86 14.90
CA LYS A 150 8.27 9.52 16.13
C LYS A 150 7.99 8.67 17.38
N HIS A 151 6.83 8.03 17.42
CA HIS A 151 6.37 7.19 18.50
C HIS A 151 5.91 5.83 17.97
N PRO A 152 6.82 4.86 17.76
CA PRO A 152 6.49 3.53 17.21
C PRO A 152 5.35 2.83 17.95
N ALA A 153 5.27 3.00 19.27
CA ALA A 153 4.20 2.45 20.10
C ALA A 153 2.80 3.03 19.73
N ALA A 154 2.72 4.27 19.25
CA ALA A 154 1.45 4.84 18.77
C ALA A 154 0.99 4.15 17.49
N GLY A 155 1.90 3.93 16.53
CA GLY A 155 1.62 3.17 15.32
C GLY A 155 1.15 1.75 15.63
N LEU A 156 1.80 1.06 16.57
CA LEU A 156 1.37 -0.27 17.02
C LEU A 156 -0.04 -0.27 17.62
N ARG A 157 -0.37 0.73 18.43
CA ARG A 157 -1.72 0.88 19.00
C ARG A 157 -2.76 1.13 17.90
N ALA A 158 -2.45 1.99 16.94
CA ALA A 158 -3.33 2.28 15.82
C ALA A 158 -3.60 1.02 14.96
N LEU A 159 -2.58 0.23 14.64
CA LEU A 159 -2.76 -1.05 13.95
C LEU A 159 -3.59 -2.05 14.76
N ARG A 160 -3.34 -2.13 16.09
CA ARG A 160 -4.10 -3.00 16.98
C ARG A 160 -5.57 -2.59 17.09
N SER A 161 -5.89 -1.30 17.07
CA SER A 161 -7.27 -0.80 17.21
C SER A 161 -8.18 -1.25 16.08
N VAL A 162 -7.63 -1.49 14.89
CA VAL A 162 -8.39 -1.96 13.71
C VAL A 162 -8.31 -3.46 13.48
N MET A 163 -7.65 -4.20 14.38
CA MET A 163 -7.64 -5.66 14.31
C MET A 163 -9.00 -6.26 14.69
N ALA A 164 -9.51 -7.13 13.83
CA ALA A 164 -10.68 -7.96 14.06
C ALA A 164 -10.32 -9.43 13.81
N GLY A 165 -10.47 -10.28 14.84
CA GLY A 165 -10.20 -11.70 14.69
C GLY A 165 -8.77 -12.13 15.03
N ARG A 166 -8.41 -13.37 14.61
CA ARG A 166 -7.20 -14.07 15.08
C ARG A 166 -6.14 -14.33 13.99
N HIS A 167 -6.26 -13.71 12.81
CA HIS A 167 -5.38 -14.03 11.67
C HIS A 167 -4.00 -13.37 11.68
N GLY A 168 -3.78 -12.43 12.58
CA GLY A 168 -2.46 -11.96 12.94
C GLY A 168 -2.03 -10.60 12.38
N LEU A 169 -1.06 -10.02 13.09
CA LEU A 169 -0.36 -8.80 12.76
C LEU A 169 1.10 -9.17 12.43
N ARG A 170 1.53 -8.85 11.19
CA ARG A 170 2.93 -8.96 10.76
C ARG A 170 3.56 -7.57 10.78
N ILE A 171 4.65 -7.44 11.49
CA ILE A 171 5.46 -6.22 11.49
C ILE A 171 6.89 -6.60 11.15
N GLU A 172 7.47 -5.87 10.19
CA GLU A 172 8.88 -5.95 9.88
C GLU A 172 9.50 -4.57 10.02
N ILE A 173 10.59 -4.51 10.75
CA ILE A 173 11.43 -3.33 10.91
C ILE A 173 12.83 -3.64 10.38
N TYR A 174 13.45 -2.64 9.80
CA TYR A 174 14.86 -2.75 9.41
C TYR A 174 15.69 -2.12 10.52
N THR A 175 16.75 -2.81 10.93
CA THR A 175 17.82 -2.26 11.76
C THR A 175 18.95 -1.83 10.84
N GLU A 176 19.52 -0.65 11.09
CA GLU A 176 20.76 -0.23 10.47
C GLU A 176 21.93 -1.13 10.89
#